data_c0e8bf31e037eb5de1d86aebf759d1a3
#
_entry.id   c0e8bf31e037eb5de1d86aebf759d1a3
#
_cell.length_a   1.000
_cell.length_b   1.000
_cell.length_c   1.000
_cell.angle_alpha   90.00
_cell.angle_beta   90.00
_cell.angle_gamma   90.00
#
_symmetry.space_group_name_H-M   'P 1'
#
loop_
_entity.id
_entity.type
_entity.pdbx_description
1 polymer ?
#
loop_
_entity_poly.entity_id
_entity_poly.type
_entity_poly.pdbx_seq_one_letter_code
_entity_poly.pdbx_strand_id
1 'polypeptide(L)'
;YSHELGVSHENVLDVIQRSGMRVEWIENNTGDKGLAARIGYRQVTYADDPAFCGEGECIDGILVNEVAQILPEIDQDTVLVLHQIGSHGPSYYLRYPEAFERFKPACRTANFSACTQEEVVNAYDNTILYTDKVLQDLIALLSAQDDLASAVLYISDHGESLGENGLYLHGAPYFMAPDEQTKVPMLFWQSQTFAKSM
;
A
#
# COMPACT_ATOMS: atom_id res chain seq x y z
N TYR A 1 -9.25 -3.30 -15.56
CA TYR A 1 -10.10 -4.05 -14.61
C TYR A 1 -11.41 -3.30 -14.45
N SER A 2 -12.55 -3.95 -14.69
CA SER A 2 -13.86 -3.36 -14.36
C SER A 2 -14.22 -3.78 -12.94
N HIS A 3 -14.86 -2.88 -12.18
CA HIS A 3 -15.39 -3.15 -10.84
C HIS A 3 -16.35 -4.37 -10.86
N GLU A 4 -17.11 -4.53 -11.92
CA GLU A 4 -18.04 -5.65 -12.10
C GLU A 4 -17.35 -7.04 -12.12
N LEU A 5 -16.09 -7.13 -12.61
CA LEU A 5 -15.34 -8.38 -12.61
C LEU A 5 -14.95 -8.79 -11.19
N GLY A 6 -14.52 -7.85 -10.35
CA GLY A 6 -14.20 -8.13 -8.96
C GLY A 6 -15.40 -8.63 -8.16
N VAL A 7 -16.58 -8.04 -8.37
CA VAL A 7 -17.81 -8.46 -7.68
C VAL A 7 -18.34 -9.81 -8.17
N SER A 8 -18.25 -10.10 -9.48
CA SER A 8 -18.90 -11.26 -10.10
C SER A 8 -18.02 -12.51 -10.21
N HIS A 9 -16.69 -12.36 -10.07
CA HIS A 9 -15.75 -13.47 -10.24
C HIS A 9 -14.98 -13.74 -8.95
N GLU A 10 -14.82 -15.01 -8.63
CA GLU A 10 -13.96 -15.42 -7.52
C GLU A 10 -12.50 -15.04 -7.78
N ASN A 11 -11.82 -14.66 -6.71
CA ASN A 11 -10.39 -14.37 -6.68
C ASN A 11 -9.68 -15.25 -5.64
N VAL A 12 -8.37 -15.11 -5.51
CA VAL A 12 -7.57 -15.93 -4.60
C VAL A 12 -7.99 -15.77 -3.13
N LEU A 13 -8.48 -14.59 -2.72
CA LEU A 13 -8.90 -14.34 -1.33
C LEU A 13 -10.15 -15.14 -0.99
N ASP A 14 -11.08 -15.32 -1.94
CA ASP A 14 -12.25 -16.19 -1.76
C ASP A 14 -11.84 -17.66 -1.55
N VAL A 15 -10.80 -18.11 -2.28
CA VAL A 15 -10.26 -19.47 -2.13
C VAL A 15 -9.62 -19.65 -0.76
N ILE A 16 -8.82 -18.69 -0.32
CA ILE A 16 -8.17 -18.69 1.00
C ILE A 16 -9.24 -18.72 2.11
N GLN A 17 -10.27 -17.87 2.02
CA GLN A 17 -11.35 -17.86 3.00
C GLN A 17 -12.09 -19.21 3.06
N ARG A 18 -12.36 -19.83 1.89
CA ARG A 18 -12.99 -21.17 1.85
C ARG A 18 -12.11 -22.29 2.42
N SER A 19 -10.79 -22.10 2.48
CA SER A 19 -9.90 -23.06 3.17
C SER A 19 -9.99 -22.98 4.70
N GLY A 20 -10.77 -22.05 5.24
CA GLY A 20 -10.98 -21.89 6.67
C GLY A 20 -10.15 -20.78 7.32
N MET A 21 -9.37 -20.03 6.55
CA MET A 21 -8.62 -18.87 7.05
C MET A 21 -9.51 -17.65 7.19
N ARG A 22 -9.24 -16.81 8.18
CA ARG A 22 -9.79 -15.45 8.25
C ARG A 22 -9.12 -14.59 7.17
N VAL A 23 -9.90 -13.84 6.41
CA VAL A 23 -9.39 -12.93 5.37
C VAL A 23 -10.02 -11.55 5.57
N GLU A 24 -9.19 -10.53 5.70
CA GLU A 24 -9.64 -9.14 5.81
C GLU A 24 -8.86 -8.24 4.86
N TRP A 25 -9.57 -7.31 4.24
CA TRP A 25 -9.04 -6.23 3.42
C TRP A 25 -9.17 -4.91 4.19
N ILE A 26 -8.03 -4.28 4.44
CA ILE A 26 -7.93 -2.99 5.14
C ILE A 26 -7.25 -2.01 4.20
N GLU A 27 -7.87 -0.87 3.99
CA GLU A 27 -7.34 0.14 3.05
C GLU A 27 -7.44 1.57 3.57
N ASN A 28 -6.46 2.38 3.18
CA ASN A 28 -6.50 3.85 3.24
C ASN A 28 -6.57 4.47 1.82
N ASN A 29 -6.73 3.63 0.80
CA ASN A 29 -6.89 4.00 -0.61
C ASN A 29 -8.37 4.04 -0.99
N THR A 30 -8.67 4.39 -2.24
CA THR A 30 -10.04 4.41 -2.77
C THR A 30 -10.31 3.21 -3.68
N GLY A 31 -11.13 2.29 -3.18
CA GLY A 31 -11.75 1.26 -4.00
C GLY A 31 -10.94 -0.01 -4.24
N ASP A 32 -11.41 -1.07 -3.62
CA ASP A 32 -10.94 -2.45 -3.76
C ASP A 32 -11.24 -3.08 -5.14
N LYS A 33 -11.85 -2.35 -6.07
CA LYS A 33 -12.33 -2.83 -7.39
C LYS A 33 -13.30 -4.03 -7.28
N GLY A 34 -13.97 -4.18 -6.15
CA GLY A 34 -14.86 -5.29 -5.85
C GLY A 34 -14.15 -6.60 -5.45
N LEU A 35 -12.84 -6.57 -5.24
CA LEU A 35 -12.05 -7.75 -4.82
C LEU A 35 -12.41 -8.19 -3.40
N ALA A 36 -12.74 -7.25 -2.52
CA ALA A 36 -13.11 -7.51 -1.14
C ALA A 36 -14.63 -7.73 -0.94
N ALA A 37 -15.43 -7.77 -1.99
CA ALA A 37 -16.88 -7.83 -1.91
C ALA A 37 -17.44 -9.04 -1.11
N ARG A 38 -16.64 -10.11 -0.93
CA ARG A 38 -17.04 -11.36 -0.28
C ARG A 38 -16.22 -11.71 0.97
N ILE A 39 -15.30 -10.84 1.36
CA ILE A 39 -14.43 -11.00 2.53
C ILE A 39 -14.63 -9.84 3.52
N GLY A 40 -13.97 -9.87 4.66
CA GLY A 40 -13.95 -8.74 5.59
C GLY A 40 -13.34 -7.50 4.91
N TYR A 41 -14.02 -6.36 5.01
CA TYR A 41 -13.59 -5.10 4.41
C TYR A 41 -13.67 -3.95 5.41
N ARG A 42 -12.59 -3.18 5.50
CA ARG A 42 -12.51 -1.98 6.32
C ARG A 42 -11.74 -0.88 5.58
N GLN A 43 -12.36 0.26 5.44
CA GLN A 43 -11.69 1.48 5.03
C GLN A 43 -11.33 2.30 6.26
N VAL A 44 -10.05 2.62 6.43
CA VAL A 44 -9.59 3.48 7.52
C VAL A 44 -9.69 4.95 7.12
N THR A 45 -10.14 5.77 8.05
CA THR A 45 -10.49 7.17 7.83
C THR A 45 -9.93 8.07 8.92
N TYR A 46 -10.12 9.38 8.78
CA TYR A 46 -9.77 10.36 9.79
C TYR A 46 -10.32 10.05 11.21
N ALA A 47 -11.48 9.38 11.28
CA ALA A 47 -12.08 9.05 12.57
C ALA A 47 -11.31 7.94 13.32
N ASP A 48 -10.54 7.10 12.59
CA ASP A 48 -9.77 6.01 13.18
C ASP A 48 -8.47 6.52 13.81
N ASP A 49 -7.71 7.37 13.12
CA ASP A 49 -6.52 8.02 13.69
C ASP A 49 -6.23 9.36 13.00
N PRO A 50 -6.66 10.50 13.60
CA PRO A 50 -6.45 11.83 13.03
C PRO A 50 -4.97 12.23 12.82
N ALA A 51 -4.03 11.58 13.51
CA ALA A 51 -2.61 11.89 13.37
C ALA A 51 -2.02 11.50 12.01
N PHE A 52 -2.65 10.55 11.32
CA PHE A 52 -2.24 10.08 10.00
C PHE A 52 -3.04 10.68 8.85
N CYS A 53 -4.02 11.53 9.13
CA CYS A 53 -4.96 11.99 8.11
C CYS A 53 -4.95 13.51 7.96
N GLY A 54 -4.97 13.98 6.72
CA GLY A 54 -5.08 15.39 6.36
C GLY A 54 -5.69 15.56 4.97
N GLU A 55 -6.32 16.68 4.69
CA GLU A 55 -6.94 17.00 3.38
C GLU A 55 -7.87 15.91 2.82
N GLY A 56 -8.51 15.12 3.72
CA GLY A 56 -9.45 14.07 3.33
C GLY A 56 -8.81 12.71 3.02
N GLU A 57 -7.48 12.58 3.12
CA GLU A 57 -6.75 11.34 2.90
C GLU A 57 -5.89 10.99 4.12
N CYS A 58 -5.60 9.69 4.29
CA CYS A 58 -4.73 9.18 5.35
C CYS A 58 -3.46 8.57 4.75
N ILE A 59 -2.30 8.83 5.36
CA ILE A 59 -1.03 8.23 4.95
C ILE A 59 -0.89 6.79 5.48
N ASP A 60 -0.10 5.96 4.81
CA ASP A 60 -0.05 4.50 4.99
C ASP A 60 0.34 4.01 6.38
N GLY A 61 0.99 4.84 7.20
CA GLY A 61 1.31 4.50 8.59
C GLY A 61 0.08 4.11 9.43
N ILE A 62 -1.11 4.59 9.07
CA ILE A 62 -2.37 4.24 9.74
C ILE A 62 -2.63 2.71 9.66
N LEU A 63 -2.24 2.06 8.56
CA LEU A 63 -2.43 0.62 8.38
C LEU A 63 -1.62 -0.22 9.37
N VAL A 64 -0.43 0.27 9.77
CA VAL A 64 0.38 -0.39 10.80
C VAL A 64 -0.33 -0.35 12.15
N ASN A 65 -0.97 0.79 12.49
CA ASN A 65 -1.77 0.91 13.70
C ASN A 65 -2.98 -0.03 13.68
N GLU A 66 -3.64 -0.20 12.52
CA GLU A 66 -4.73 -1.17 12.37
C GLU A 66 -4.25 -2.60 12.63
N VAL A 67 -3.10 -2.99 12.06
CA VAL A 67 -2.52 -4.32 12.34
C VAL A 67 -2.23 -4.48 13.82
N ALA A 68 -1.67 -3.46 14.50
CA ALA A 68 -1.38 -3.51 15.92
C ALA A 68 -2.64 -3.74 16.79
N GLN A 69 -3.79 -3.21 16.35
CA GLN A 69 -5.08 -3.43 17.05
C GLN A 69 -5.64 -4.83 16.78
N ILE A 70 -5.45 -5.38 15.60
CA ILE A 70 -5.97 -6.69 15.20
C ILE A 70 -5.12 -7.85 15.76
N LEU A 71 -3.80 -7.66 15.89
CA LEU A 71 -2.88 -8.72 16.33
C LEU A 71 -3.34 -9.48 17.61
N PRO A 72 -3.82 -8.81 18.68
CA PRO A 72 -4.28 -9.50 19.88
C PRO A 72 -5.57 -10.34 19.67
N GLU A 73 -6.28 -10.12 18.57
CA GLU A 73 -7.54 -10.79 18.22
C GLU A 73 -7.34 -11.97 17.26
N ILE A 74 -6.10 -12.22 16.84
CA ILE A 74 -5.78 -13.33 15.93
C ILE A 74 -5.73 -14.63 16.72
N ASP A 75 -6.75 -15.46 16.52
CA ASP A 75 -6.93 -16.78 17.14
C ASP A 75 -6.96 -17.93 16.13
N GLN A 76 -6.78 -17.64 14.85
CA GLN A 76 -6.75 -18.59 13.74
C GLN A 76 -5.85 -18.10 12.60
N ASP A 77 -5.56 -18.97 11.63
CA ASP A 77 -4.82 -18.61 10.44
C ASP A 77 -5.51 -17.44 9.71
N THR A 78 -4.77 -16.34 9.53
CA THR A 78 -5.32 -15.07 9.08
C THR A 78 -4.50 -14.49 7.94
N VAL A 79 -5.17 -13.97 6.91
CA VAL A 79 -4.58 -13.13 5.87
C VAL A 79 -5.13 -11.71 5.99
N LEU A 80 -4.26 -10.74 6.20
CA LEU A 80 -4.59 -9.32 6.14
C LEU A 80 -4.05 -8.74 4.83
N VAL A 81 -4.93 -8.19 4.01
CA VAL A 81 -4.55 -7.42 2.83
C VAL A 81 -4.52 -5.95 3.23
N LEU A 82 -3.35 -5.33 3.18
CA LEU A 82 -3.15 -3.91 3.48
C LEU A 82 -3.03 -3.15 2.15
N HIS A 83 -4.14 -2.57 1.69
CA HIS A 83 -4.18 -1.84 0.42
C HIS A 83 -3.80 -0.37 0.65
N GLN A 84 -2.53 -0.09 0.44
CA GLN A 84 -1.92 1.21 0.63
C GLN A 84 -2.31 2.18 -0.49
N ILE A 85 -2.40 3.49 -0.16
CA ILE A 85 -2.40 4.53 -1.17
C ILE A 85 -1.01 4.68 -1.80
N GLY A 86 0.03 4.38 -1.03
CA GLY A 86 1.40 4.29 -1.50
C GLY A 86 1.90 5.57 -2.15
N SER A 87 2.64 5.39 -3.24
CA SER A 87 3.20 6.47 -4.05
C SER A 87 2.26 6.94 -5.18
N HIS A 88 0.94 6.83 -4.97
CA HIS A 88 -0.05 7.17 -5.99
C HIS A 88 -0.09 8.67 -6.28
N GLY A 89 0.13 9.04 -7.54
CA GLY A 89 0.06 10.42 -8.03
C GLY A 89 -1.37 10.94 -8.26
N PRO A 90 -1.49 12.20 -8.64
CA PRO A 90 -0.41 13.19 -8.83
C PRO A 90 0.03 13.94 -7.55
N SER A 91 -0.66 13.73 -6.41
CA SER A 91 -0.43 14.49 -5.17
C SER A 91 0.62 13.81 -4.27
N TYR A 92 1.82 13.52 -4.80
CA TYR A 92 2.88 12.82 -4.05
C TYR A 92 3.20 13.49 -2.70
N TYR A 93 3.16 14.82 -2.62
CA TYR A 93 3.44 15.59 -1.41
C TYR A 93 2.46 15.32 -0.25
N LEU A 94 1.32 14.69 -0.51
CA LEU A 94 0.34 14.25 0.50
C LEU A 94 0.57 12.81 0.99
N ARG A 95 1.54 12.08 0.42
CA ARG A 95 1.76 10.66 0.70
C ARG A 95 2.78 10.39 1.82
N TYR A 96 3.41 11.41 2.35
CA TYR A 96 4.41 11.31 3.42
C TYR A 96 4.31 12.48 4.41
N PRO A 97 4.65 12.26 5.69
CA PRO A 97 4.72 13.35 6.65
C PRO A 97 5.97 14.22 6.39
N GLU A 98 5.94 15.49 6.81
CA GLU A 98 7.01 16.47 6.59
C GLU A 98 8.41 15.95 7.02
N ALA A 99 8.48 15.14 8.06
CA ALA A 99 9.74 14.53 8.51
C ALA A 99 10.43 13.65 7.46
N PHE A 100 9.69 13.18 6.46
CA PHE A 100 10.17 12.36 5.34
C PHE A 100 10.45 13.17 4.07
N GLU A 101 10.27 14.48 4.08
CA GLU A 101 10.67 15.35 2.95
C GLU A 101 12.20 15.57 2.96
N ARG A 102 12.94 14.57 2.50
CA ARG A 102 14.40 14.54 2.43
C ARG A 102 14.94 15.09 1.11
N PHE A 103 14.29 14.73 0.02
CA PHE A 103 14.63 15.21 -1.32
C PHE A 103 13.92 16.55 -1.57
N LYS A 104 14.69 17.60 -1.87
CA LYS A 104 14.20 18.98 -1.96
C LYS A 104 14.89 19.72 -3.12
N PRO A 105 14.18 20.68 -3.76
CA PRO A 105 12.78 21.03 -3.54
C PRO A 105 11.83 19.93 -4.04
N ALA A 106 10.64 19.80 -3.43
CA ALA A 106 9.63 18.82 -3.81
C ALA A 106 8.40 19.53 -4.41
N CYS A 107 7.81 18.94 -5.44
CA CYS A 107 6.57 19.43 -6.04
C CYS A 107 5.40 19.30 -5.03
N ARG A 108 4.76 20.44 -4.70
CA ARG A 108 3.67 20.52 -3.72
C ARG A 108 2.32 20.85 -4.36
N THR A 109 2.09 20.35 -5.58
CA THR A 109 0.83 20.50 -6.30
C THR A 109 0.57 19.28 -7.17
N ALA A 110 -0.70 18.97 -7.41
CA ALA A 110 -1.12 17.96 -8.39
C ALA A 110 -0.91 18.40 -9.86
N ASN A 111 -0.64 19.68 -10.10
CA ASN A 111 -0.37 20.19 -11.43
C ASN A 111 1.14 20.16 -11.73
N PHE A 112 1.62 19.07 -12.30
CA PHE A 112 3.04 18.89 -12.63
C PHE A 112 3.60 19.94 -13.59
N SER A 113 2.76 20.60 -14.40
CA SER A 113 3.25 21.68 -15.27
C SER A 113 3.73 22.93 -14.51
N ALA A 114 3.41 23.03 -13.23
CA ALA A 114 3.89 24.09 -12.34
C ALA A 114 5.21 23.74 -11.62
N CYS A 115 5.72 22.52 -11.83
CA CYS A 115 6.94 22.01 -11.21
C CYS A 115 7.98 21.64 -12.27
N THR A 116 9.24 21.65 -11.89
CA THR A 116 10.29 21.02 -12.68
C THR A 116 10.21 19.49 -12.56
N GLN A 117 10.78 18.76 -13.50
CA GLN A 117 10.87 17.30 -13.40
C GLN A 117 11.61 16.85 -12.13
N GLU A 118 12.68 17.53 -11.75
CA GLU A 118 13.43 17.27 -10.51
C GLU A 118 12.53 17.37 -9.27
N GLU A 119 11.67 18.40 -9.20
CA GLU A 119 10.74 18.56 -8.08
C GLU A 119 9.70 17.42 -8.03
N VAL A 120 9.23 16.95 -9.19
CA VAL A 120 8.31 15.80 -9.27
C VAL A 120 9.00 14.52 -8.78
N VAL A 121 10.23 14.25 -9.26
CA VAL A 121 11.04 13.11 -8.83
C VAL A 121 11.31 13.18 -7.32
N ASN A 122 11.75 14.33 -6.79
CA ASN A 122 11.99 14.52 -5.37
C ASN A 122 10.74 14.25 -4.52
N ALA A 123 9.56 14.70 -4.98
CA ALA A 123 8.31 14.42 -4.29
C ALA A 123 7.99 12.92 -4.27
N TYR A 124 8.18 12.23 -5.39
CA TYR A 124 8.00 10.78 -5.50
C TYR A 124 9.00 10.00 -4.63
N ASP A 125 10.30 10.34 -4.67
CA ASP A 125 11.33 9.68 -3.87
C ASP A 125 11.06 9.79 -2.37
N ASN A 126 10.49 10.91 -1.90
CA ASN A 126 10.04 11.05 -0.51
C ASN A 126 8.92 10.07 -0.17
N THR A 127 8.01 9.73 -1.11
CA THR A 127 6.98 8.70 -0.89
C THR A 127 7.60 7.32 -0.73
N ILE A 128 8.64 7.00 -1.51
CA ILE A 128 9.36 5.73 -1.42
C ILE A 128 10.05 5.59 -0.06
N LEU A 129 10.70 6.65 0.44
CA LEU A 129 11.26 6.66 1.81
C LEU A 129 10.20 6.38 2.87
N TYR A 130 9.00 6.92 2.70
CA TYR A 130 7.93 6.68 3.66
C TYR A 130 7.34 5.27 3.54
N THR A 131 7.19 4.73 2.34
CA THR A 131 6.80 3.33 2.13
C THR A 131 7.78 2.36 2.79
N ASP A 132 9.10 2.60 2.65
CA ASP A 132 10.15 1.81 3.33
C ASP A 132 9.97 1.85 4.86
N LYS A 133 9.67 3.04 5.42
CA LYS A 133 9.38 3.19 6.86
C LYS A 133 8.14 2.41 7.30
N VAL A 134 7.07 2.46 6.53
CA VAL A 134 5.83 1.72 6.83
C VAL A 134 6.10 0.21 6.84
N LEU A 135 6.84 -0.29 5.85
CA LEU A 135 7.24 -1.70 5.80
C LEU A 135 8.16 -2.08 6.98
N GLN A 136 9.11 -1.21 7.33
CA GLN A 136 9.98 -1.40 8.50
C GLN A 136 9.15 -1.52 9.78
N ASP A 137 8.18 -0.62 9.99
CA ASP A 137 7.33 -0.61 11.18
C ASP A 137 6.45 -1.86 11.26
N LEU A 138 5.85 -2.25 10.14
CA LEU A 138 5.06 -3.48 10.06
C LEU A 138 5.92 -4.71 10.41
N ILE A 139 7.10 -4.84 9.83
CA ILE A 139 8.03 -5.93 10.11
C ILE A 139 8.48 -5.91 11.58
N ALA A 140 8.78 -4.74 12.15
CA ALA A 140 9.17 -4.61 13.54
C ALA A 140 8.02 -5.03 14.48
N LEU A 141 6.79 -4.61 14.18
CA LEU A 141 5.59 -4.97 14.93
C LEU A 141 5.38 -6.51 14.94
N LEU A 142 5.49 -7.15 13.77
CA LEU A 142 5.33 -8.61 13.64
C LEU A 142 6.52 -9.37 14.26
N SER A 143 7.74 -8.84 14.13
CA SER A 143 8.94 -9.44 14.74
C SER A 143 8.91 -9.47 16.26
N ALA A 144 8.14 -8.58 16.89
CA ALA A 144 7.96 -8.53 18.33
C ALA A 144 6.96 -9.59 18.87
N GLN A 145 6.31 -10.34 17.96
CA GLN A 145 5.35 -11.40 18.32
C GLN A 145 6.03 -12.77 18.29
N ASP A 146 6.64 -13.18 19.38
CA ASP A 146 7.44 -14.43 19.45
C ASP A 146 6.63 -15.71 19.14
N ASP A 147 5.35 -15.71 19.53
CA ASP A 147 4.45 -16.86 19.39
C ASP A 147 3.69 -16.87 18.05
N LEU A 148 3.79 -15.82 17.25
CA LEU A 148 3.08 -15.72 15.98
C LEU A 148 3.98 -16.10 14.79
N ALA A 149 3.58 -17.14 14.06
CA ALA A 149 4.18 -17.46 12.76
C ALA A 149 3.66 -16.47 11.71
N SER A 150 4.47 -15.47 11.34
CA SER A 150 4.05 -14.37 10.47
C SER A 150 4.95 -14.21 9.25
N ALA A 151 4.35 -13.76 8.13
CA ALA A 151 5.06 -13.39 6.92
C ALA A 151 4.44 -12.12 6.30
N VAL A 152 5.25 -11.36 5.58
CA VAL A 152 4.83 -10.18 4.81
C VAL A 152 5.23 -10.40 3.36
N LEU A 153 4.29 -10.25 2.45
CA LEU A 153 4.53 -10.12 1.02
C LEU A 153 4.09 -8.71 0.60
N TYR A 154 5.05 -7.88 0.26
CA TYR A 154 4.78 -6.58 -0.35
C TYR A 154 5.00 -6.64 -1.85
N ILE A 155 4.08 -6.06 -2.60
CA ILE A 155 4.19 -5.88 -4.04
C ILE A 155 3.45 -4.61 -4.44
N SER A 156 4.05 -3.79 -5.30
CA SER A 156 3.32 -2.69 -5.95
C SER A 156 2.50 -3.23 -7.12
N ASP A 157 1.31 -2.71 -7.33
CA ASP A 157 0.43 -3.12 -8.45
C ASP A 157 0.88 -2.51 -9.79
N HIS A 158 1.52 -1.33 -9.75
CA HIS A 158 2.16 -0.67 -10.89
C HIS A 158 3.25 0.30 -10.41
N GLY A 159 4.05 0.78 -11.32
CA GLY A 159 4.95 1.91 -11.10
C GLY A 159 4.38 3.21 -11.66
N GLU A 160 5.20 4.27 -11.65
CA GLU A 160 4.82 5.62 -12.08
C GLU A 160 5.86 6.19 -13.02
N SER A 161 5.42 6.82 -14.11
CA SER A 161 6.28 7.67 -14.96
C SER A 161 6.35 9.07 -14.38
N LEU A 162 7.55 9.62 -14.28
CA LEU A 162 7.84 10.91 -13.65
C LEU A 162 8.31 11.99 -14.66
N GLY A 163 7.96 11.82 -15.93
CA GLY A 163 8.32 12.73 -17.03
C GLY A 163 9.23 12.11 -18.08
N GLU A 164 9.59 10.82 -17.96
CA GLU A 164 10.36 10.11 -18.96
C GLU A 164 9.60 10.11 -20.30
N ASN A 165 10.27 10.55 -21.35
CA ASN A 165 9.68 10.72 -22.68
C ASN A 165 8.40 11.59 -22.70
N GLY A 166 8.24 12.49 -21.72
CA GLY A 166 7.04 13.32 -21.56
C GLY A 166 5.83 12.58 -20.97
N LEU A 167 6.00 11.36 -20.46
CA LEU A 167 4.96 10.58 -19.80
C LEU A 167 4.97 10.86 -18.31
N TYR A 168 3.79 10.94 -17.73
CA TYR A 168 3.57 11.11 -16.28
C TYR A 168 2.51 10.14 -15.81
N LEU A 169 2.59 9.74 -14.52
CA LEU A 169 1.64 8.84 -13.88
C LEU A 169 1.65 7.44 -14.52
N HIS A 170 0.55 6.74 -14.43
CA HIS A 170 0.34 5.39 -14.94
C HIS A 170 -0.92 5.30 -15.81
N GLY A 171 -1.23 4.10 -16.32
CA GLY A 171 -2.44 3.84 -17.11
C GLY A 171 -2.21 3.70 -18.61
N ALA A 172 -0.96 3.73 -19.07
CA ALA A 172 -0.66 3.34 -20.44
C ALA A 172 -1.06 1.86 -20.66
N PRO A 173 -1.64 1.52 -21.83
CA PRO A 173 -1.87 0.11 -22.17
C PRO A 173 -0.59 -0.71 -22.03
N TYR A 174 -0.68 -1.91 -21.45
CA TYR A 174 0.50 -2.72 -21.10
C TYR A 174 1.53 -2.89 -22.24
N PHE A 175 1.06 -3.04 -23.48
CA PHE A 175 1.94 -3.19 -24.65
C PHE A 175 2.68 -1.88 -25.05
N MET A 176 2.32 -0.75 -24.47
CA MET A 176 2.94 0.57 -24.69
C MET A 176 3.52 1.15 -23.39
N ALA A 177 3.21 0.55 -22.26
CA ALA A 177 3.64 1.03 -20.96
C ALA A 177 5.17 0.89 -20.84
N PRO A 178 5.87 1.95 -20.41
CA PRO A 178 7.30 1.90 -20.17
C PRO A 178 7.64 1.07 -18.94
N ASP A 179 8.92 0.74 -18.81
CA ASP A 179 9.45 -0.06 -17.69
C ASP A 179 9.12 0.57 -16.33
N GLU A 180 9.12 1.89 -16.25
CA GLU A 180 8.79 2.68 -15.05
C GLU A 180 7.37 2.40 -14.53
N GLN A 181 6.44 1.99 -15.40
CA GLN A 181 5.07 1.65 -15.02
C GLN A 181 4.86 0.15 -14.79
N THR A 182 5.74 -0.72 -15.31
CA THR A 182 5.51 -2.16 -15.36
C THR A 182 6.48 -2.97 -14.50
N LYS A 183 7.67 -2.45 -14.19
CA LYS A 183 8.64 -3.07 -13.30
C LYS A 183 8.42 -2.59 -11.88
N VAL A 184 7.93 -3.48 -11.04
CA VAL A 184 7.57 -3.18 -9.65
C VAL A 184 8.44 -3.92 -8.65
N PRO A 185 8.69 -3.34 -7.46
CA PRO A 185 9.38 -4.04 -6.39
C PRO A 185 8.47 -5.11 -5.78
N MET A 186 9.09 -6.22 -5.35
CA MET A 186 8.47 -7.23 -4.51
C MET A 186 9.39 -7.56 -3.36
N LEU A 187 8.86 -7.56 -2.13
CA LEU A 187 9.59 -7.90 -0.92
C LEU A 187 8.87 -9.03 -0.20
N PHE A 188 9.62 -10.04 0.24
CA PHE A 188 9.13 -11.08 1.13
C PHE A 188 9.94 -11.09 2.42
N TRP A 189 9.25 -11.08 3.54
CA TRP A 189 9.81 -11.25 4.87
C TRP A 189 9.03 -12.32 5.63
N GLN A 190 9.70 -13.03 6.53
CA GLN A 190 9.07 -14.02 7.41
C GLN A 190 9.71 -14.02 8.79
N SER A 191 8.92 -14.28 9.83
CA SER A 191 9.40 -14.48 11.18
C SER A 191 10.19 -15.81 11.32
N GLN A 192 11.02 -15.91 12.36
CA GLN A 192 11.71 -17.16 12.66
C GLN A 192 10.74 -18.31 12.97
N THR A 193 9.62 -18.00 13.62
CA THR A 193 8.55 -18.96 13.94
C THR A 193 7.91 -19.48 12.66
N PHE A 194 7.61 -18.61 11.69
CA PHE A 194 7.10 -19.03 10.38
C PHE A 194 8.10 -19.91 9.63
N ALA A 195 9.39 -19.52 9.60
CA ALA A 195 10.43 -20.31 8.91
C ALA A 195 10.60 -21.73 9.48
N LYS A 196 10.29 -21.94 10.76
CA LYS A 196 10.36 -23.25 11.42
C LYS A 196 9.10 -24.10 11.24
N SER A 197 7.98 -23.50 10.85
CA SER A 197 6.71 -24.19 10.63
C SER A 197 6.58 -24.81 9.24
N MET A 198 7.44 -24.42 8.30
CA MET A 198 7.52 -24.95 6.94
C MET A 198 8.53 -26.10 6.82
#